data_4dfeeef11db703741794e1f1842f0bc2
#
_entry.id   4dfeeef11db703741794e1f1842f0bc2
#
_cell.length_a   1.000
_cell.length_b   1.000
_cell.length_c   1.000
_cell.angle_alpha   90.00
_cell.angle_beta   90.00
_cell.angle_gamma   90.00
#
_symmetry.space_group_name_H-M   'P 1'
#
loop_
_entity.id
_entity.type
_entity.pdbx_description
1 polymer ?
#
loop_
_entity_poly.entity_id
_entity_poly.type
_entity_poly.pdbx_seq_one_letter_code
_entity_poly.pdbx_strand_id
1 'polypeptide(L)'
;FMGEAQQAWLKEDLAATELPTMIFSHQPLNHDSGIENREAIQKILTQANARQSKNNIIGCFSGHLHLNHLDLLKDIHYAQINSASYLWVGSEFIHESYSKEIHQSHEWIKYTCPYEDVLWAVVDIDLSKRNIEIHGRRTKWVGASPTALEMPAPKWPEPDVRSPVISNRSWAF
;
A
#
# COMPACT_ATOMS: atom_id res chain seq x y z
N PHE A 1 -14.89 4.26 -4.22
CA PHE A 1 -15.50 4.41 -5.55
C PHE A 1 -14.90 5.61 -6.28
N MET A 2 -14.44 5.41 -7.51
CA MET A 2 -13.97 6.48 -8.40
C MET A 2 -15.11 6.82 -9.38
N GLY A 3 -15.59 8.06 -9.34
CA GLY A 3 -16.72 8.52 -10.16
C GLY A 3 -16.36 8.59 -11.66
N GLU A 4 -17.37 8.63 -12.53
CA GLU A 4 -17.22 8.63 -13.99
C GLU A 4 -16.35 9.78 -14.50
N ALA A 5 -16.55 10.98 -13.96
CA ALA A 5 -15.76 12.15 -14.33
C ALA A 5 -14.26 11.97 -14.03
N GLN A 6 -13.93 11.36 -12.88
CA GLN A 6 -12.55 11.08 -12.51
C GLN A 6 -11.97 9.94 -13.36
N GLN A 7 -12.76 8.94 -13.72
CA GLN A 7 -12.33 7.88 -14.66
C GLN A 7 -12.07 8.46 -16.06
N ALA A 8 -12.92 9.38 -16.53
CA ALA A 8 -12.72 10.06 -17.81
C ALA A 8 -11.43 10.88 -17.80
N TRP A 9 -11.24 11.69 -16.76
CA TRP A 9 -10.01 12.45 -16.55
C TRP A 9 -8.76 11.53 -16.57
N LEU A 10 -8.77 10.42 -15.81
CA LEU A 10 -7.65 9.48 -15.75
C LEU A 10 -7.32 8.90 -17.14
N LYS A 11 -8.35 8.58 -17.95
CA LYS A 11 -8.14 8.09 -19.32
C LYS A 11 -7.50 9.14 -20.21
N GLU A 12 -7.97 10.37 -20.13
CA GLU A 12 -7.48 11.50 -20.93
C GLU A 12 -6.05 11.84 -20.55
N ASP A 13 -5.74 11.91 -19.26
CA ASP A 13 -4.43 12.20 -18.72
C ASP A 13 -3.39 11.15 -19.15
N LEU A 14 -3.72 9.87 -18.99
CA LEU A 14 -2.86 8.76 -19.43
C LEU A 14 -2.72 8.69 -20.96
N ALA A 15 -3.69 9.17 -21.72
CA ALA A 15 -3.60 9.22 -23.18
C ALA A 15 -2.78 10.40 -23.69
N ALA A 16 -2.66 11.46 -22.91
CA ALA A 16 -1.95 12.69 -23.25
C ALA A 16 -0.44 12.64 -22.98
N THR A 17 0.05 11.60 -22.28
CA THR A 17 1.46 11.49 -21.88
C THR A 17 2.13 10.23 -22.44
N GLU A 18 3.40 10.37 -22.83
CA GLU A 18 4.31 9.26 -23.13
C GLU A 18 5.36 9.07 -22.02
N LEU A 19 5.29 9.87 -20.97
CA LEU A 19 6.23 9.81 -19.86
C LEU A 19 5.91 8.63 -18.91
N PRO A 20 6.95 8.04 -18.26
CA PRO A 20 6.73 7.09 -17.20
C PRO A 20 5.84 7.68 -16.08
N THR A 21 4.75 6.99 -15.78
CA THR A 21 3.70 7.51 -14.92
C THR A 21 3.55 6.65 -13.67
N MET A 22 3.59 7.28 -12.50
CA MET A 22 3.27 6.65 -11.21
C MET A 22 1.86 7.04 -10.79
N ILE A 23 1.12 6.06 -10.28
CA ILE A 23 -0.23 6.27 -9.76
C ILE A 23 -0.18 6.24 -8.23
N PHE A 24 -0.71 7.27 -7.59
CA PHE A 24 -0.87 7.33 -6.15
C PHE A 24 -2.34 7.36 -5.78
N SER A 25 -2.76 6.46 -4.89
CA SER A 25 -4.11 6.43 -4.35
C SER A 25 -4.08 6.07 -2.87
N HIS A 26 -5.01 6.60 -2.07
CA HIS A 26 -5.10 6.16 -0.68
C HIS A 26 -5.56 4.70 -0.61
N GLN A 27 -6.67 4.37 -1.26
CA GLN A 27 -7.18 2.99 -1.33
C GLN A 27 -6.49 2.20 -2.43
N PRO A 28 -6.15 0.91 -2.20
CA PRO A 28 -5.59 0.03 -3.22
C PRO A 28 -6.48 -0.11 -4.45
N LEU A 29 -5.84 -0.13 -5.62
CA LEU A 29 -6.52 -0.31 -6.91
C LEU A 29 -6.58 -1.79 -7.35
N ASN A 30 -5.99 -2.71 -6.58
CA ASN A 30 -5.88 -4.14 -6.87
C ASN A 30 -6.49 -5.06 -5.82
N HIS A 31 -7.06 -4.52 -4.73
CA HIS A 31 -7.50 -5.29 -3.58
C HIS A 31 -9.01 -5.16 -3.30
N ASP A 32 -9.63 -6.24 -2.78
CA ASP A 32 -11.06 -6.30 -2.45
C ASP A 32 -11.49 -5.28 -1.39
N SER A 33 -10.62 -4.99 -0.43
CA SER A 33 -10.82 -3.96 0.59
C SER A 33 -10.35 -2.57 0.15
N GLY A 34 -10.04 -2.39 -1.13
CA GLY A 34 -9.64 -1.12 -1.72
C GLY A 34 -10.82 -0.39 -2.37
N ILE A 35 -10.56 0.22 -3.52
CA ILE A 35 -11.59 0.94 -4.26
C ILE A 35 -12.63 -0.03 -4.84
N GLU A 36 -13.91 0.26 -4.64
CA GLU A 36 -15.02 -0.64 -4.97
C GLU A 36 -15.05 -1.02 -6.47
N ASN A 37 -14.88 -0.03 -7.34
CA ASN A 37 -14.86 -0.23 -8.78
C ASN A 37 -13.45 -0.42 -9.38
N ARG A 38 -12.57 -1.12 -8.65
CA ARG A 38 -11.17 -1.38 -9.02
C ARG A 38 -10.99 -1.98 -10.40
N GLU A 39 -11.88 -2.88 -10.82
CA GLU A 39 -11.79 -3.55 -12.13
C GLU A 39 -11.88 -2.56 -13.29
N ALA A 40 -12.77 -1.55 -13.17
CA ALA A 40 -12.87 -0.49 -14.16
C ALA A 40 -11.58 0.35 -14.22
N ILE A 41 -10.98 0.64 -13.07
CA ILE A 41 -9.71 1.39 -13.02
C ILE A 41 -8.56 0.56 -13.57
N GLN A 42 -8.43 -0.71 -13.17
CA GLN A 42 -7.42 -1.62 -13.72
C GLN A 42 -7.52 -1.76 -15.24
N LYS A 43 -8.75 -1.77 -15.78
CA LYS A 43 -8.97 -1.78 -17.23
C LYS A 43 -8.43 -0.51 -17.89
N ILE A 44 -8.65 0.67 -17.29
CA ILE A 44 -8.11 1.94 -17.79
C ILE A 44 -6.57 1.88 -17.81
N LEU A 45 -5.95 1.45 -16.71
CA LEU A 45 -4.51 1.36 -16.58
C LEU A 45 -3.89 0.37 -17.58
N THR A 46 -4.48 -0.82 -17.69
CA THR A 46 -4.02 -1.85 -18.65
C THR A 46 -4.15 -1.38 -20.09
N GLN A 47 -5.25 -0.70 -20.44
CA GLN A 47 -5.45 -0.15 -21.78
C GLN A 47 -4.46 0.99 -22.09
N ALA A 48 -4.08 1.79 -21.10
CA ALA A 48 -3.07 2.81 -21.26
C ALA A 48 -1.69 2.19 -21.60
N ASN A 49 -1.27 1.14 -20.86
CA ASN A 49 -0.04 0.43 -21.15
C ASN A 49 -0.05 -0.24 -22.54
N ALA A 50 -1.16 -0.85 -22.94
CA ALA A 50 -1.27 -1.56 -24.22
C ALA A 50 -1.19 -0.64 -25.48
N ARG A 51 -1.38 0.66 -25.31
CA ARG A 51 -1.29 1.63 -26.44
C ARG A 51 0.15 2.00 -26.78
N GLN A 52 1.11 1.67 -25.95
CA GLN A 52 2.49 2.11 -26.07
C GLN A 52 3.44 0.93 -26.29
N SER A 53 4.55 1.20 -26.96
CA SER A 53 5.59 0.18 -27.19
C SER A 53 6.33 -0.24 -25.92
N LYS A 54 6.15 0.50 -24.83
CA LYS A 54 6.71 0.23 -23.49
C LYS A 54 5.66 0.56 -22.43
N ASN A 55 5.65 -0.21 -21.35
CA ASN A 55 4.79 0.08 -20.20
C ASN A 55 5.14 1.44 -19.62
N ASN A 56 4.18 2.36 -19.63
CA ASN A 56 4.35 3.70 -19.08
C ASN A 56 3.90 3.82 -17.65
N ILE A 57 2.95 2.97 -17.20
CA ILE A 57 2.58 2.92 -15.79
C ILE A 57 3.63 2.07 -15.07
N ILE A 58 4.55 2.76 -14.40
CA ILE A 58 5.72 2.16 -13.78
C ILE A 58 5.46 1.64 -12.36
N GLY A 59 4.32 1.99 -11.77
CA GLY A 59 3.86 1.48 -10.49
C GLY A 59 2.65 2.22 -9.95
N CYS A 60 1.83 1.50 -9.18
CA CYS A 60 0.73 2.04 -8.39
C CYS A 60 1.09 1.93 -6.91
N PHE A 61 1.02 3.04 -6.19
CA PHE A 61 1.34 3.12 -4.76
C PHE A 61 0.08 3.43 -3.95
N SER A 62 -0.16 2.66 -2.92
CA SER A 62 -1.32 2.85 -2.03
C SER A 62 -0.99 2.57 -0.57
N GLY A 63 -1.84 3.05 0.32
CA GLY A 63 -1.82 2.79 1.77
C GLY A 63 -3.08 2.06 2.22
N HIS A 64 -3.82 2.65 3.15
CA HIS A 64 -5.12 2.24 3.66
C HIS A 64 -5.14 0.93 4.46
N LEU A 65 -4.62 -0.16 3.92
CA LEU A 65 -4.67 -1.49 4.54
C LEU A 65 -3.61 -1.70 5.61
N HIS A 66 -2.65 -0.77 5.75
CA HIS A 66 -1.51 -0.87 6.67
C HIS A 66 -0.73 -2.18 6.48
N LEU A 67 -0.49 -2.55 5.23
CA LEU A 67 0.20 -3.78 4.84
C LEU A 67 1.51 -3.48 4.12
N ASN A 68 2.47 -4.38 4.27
CA ASN A 68 3.72 -4.38 3.53
C ASN A 68 3.64 -5.40 2.39
N HIS A 69 3.11 -5.00 1.23
CA HIS A 69 2.81 -5.92 0.14
C HIS A 69 3.16 -5.34 -1.24
N LEU A 70 3.64 -6.19 -2.15
CA LEU A 70 3.85 -5.86 -3.55
C LEU A 70 3.18 -6.93 -4.42
N ASP A 71 2.33 -6.49 -5.32
CA ASP A 71 1.61 -7.35 -6.25
C ASP A 71 1.96 -7.01 -7.69
N LEU A 72 1.95 -8.00 -8.56
CA LEU A 72 2.07 -7.81 -10.01
C LEU A 72 0.79 -8.32 -10.66
N LEU A 73 0.03 -7.41 -11.24
CA LEU A 73 -1.23 -7.72 -11.91
C LEU A 73 -1.26 -7.07 -13.28
N LYS A 74 -1.38 -7.89 -14.35
CA LYS A 74 -1.44 -7.40 -15.74
C LYS A 74 -0.27 -6.48 -16.10
N ASP A 75 0.94 -6.91 -15.75
CA ASP A 75 2.21 -6.19 -15.96
C ASP A 75 2.30 -4.81 -15.29
N ILE A 76 1.50 -4.56 -14.27
CA ILE A 76 1.54 -3.35 -13.43
C ILE A 76 1.84 -3.77 -11.99
N HIS A 77 2.85 -3.15 -11.40
CA HIS A 77 3.21 -3.34 -10.00
C HIS A 77 2.32 -2.47 -9.10
N TYR A 78 1.77 -3.09 -8.04
CA TYR A 78 0.93 -2.43 -7.02
C TYR A 78 1.62 -2.57 -5.67
N ALA A 79 2.27 -1.50 -5.23
CA ALA A 79 2.95 -1.45 -3.95
C ALA A 79 2.02 -0.88 -2.88
N GLN A 80 1.71 -1.68 -1.88
CA GLN A 80 1.07 -1.22 -0.66
C GLN A 80 2.14 -0.83 0.34
N ILE A 81 2.14 0.46 0.68
CA ILE A 81 3.07 1.02 1.64
C ILE A 81 2.43 0.97 3.03
N ASN A 82 3.12 0.33 3.94
CA ASN A 82 2.65 0.17 5.31
C ASN A 82 2.42 1.53 5.99
N SER A 83 1.57 1.54 7.01
CA SER A 83 1.33 2.72 7.84
C SER A 83 2.62 3.24 8.49
N ALA A 84 2.68 4.54 8.69
CA ALA A 84 3.81 5.16 9.38
C ALA A 84 3.88 4.78 10.86
N SER A 85 2.76 4.43 11.51
CA SER A 85 2.71 4.41 12.98
C SER A 85 2.01 3.21 13.62
N TYR A 86 1.17 2.47 12.91
CA TYR A 86 0.45 1.32 13.49
C TYR A 86 -0.18 0.39 12.45
N LEU A 87 -0.51 -0.83 12.86
CA LEU A 87 -1.46 -1.70 12.18
C LEU A 87 -2.84 -1.57 12.86
N TRP A 88 -3.89 -1.37 12.07
CA TRP A 88 -5.27 -1.42 12.55
C TRP A 88 -5.71 -2.86 12.77
N VAL A 89 -6.17 -3.20 13.98
CA VAL A 89 -6.58 -4.57 14.34
C VAL A 89 -8.09 -4.69 14.59
N GLY A 90 -8.77 -3.57 14.77
CA GLY A 90 -10.22 -3.53 14.94
C GLY A 90 -10.72 -3.91 16.34
N SER A 91 -12.05 -4.01 16.46
CA SER A 91 -12.72 -4.24 17.75
C SER A 91 -12.59 -5.65 18.31
N GLU A 92 -12.27 -6.62 17.46
CA GLU A 92 -12.12 -8.02 17.89
C GLU A 92 -10.80 -8.25 18.65
N PHE A 93 -9.80 -7.39 18.44
CA PHE A 93 -8.45 -7.52 19.00
C PHE A 93 -8.06 -6.34 19.89
N ILE A 94 -9.04 -5.78 20.60
CA ILE A 94 -8.81 -4.69 21.56
C ILE A 94 -7.82 -5.15 22.64
N HIS A 95 -6.79 -4.33 22.86
CA HIS A 95 -5.77 -4.58 23.87
C HIS A 95 -5.14 -3.29 24.38
N GLU A 96 -4.36 -3.40 25.46
CA GLU A 96 -3.60 -2.29 26.03
C GLU A 96 -2.14 -2.39 25.57
N SER A 97 -1.68 -1.40 24.79
CA SER A 97 -0.29 -1.28 24.30
C SER A 97 0.52 -0.23 25.06
N TYR A 98 -0.14 0.69 25.76
CA TYR A 98 0.45 1.77 26.56
C TYR A 98 -0.16 1.81 27.96
N SER A 99 0.23 2.80 28.77
CA SER A 99 -0.36 3.00 30.11
C SER A 99 -1.85 3.38 30.03
N LYS A 100 -2.56 3.17 31.14
CA LYS A 100 -4.00 3.50 31.24
C LYS A 100 -4.28 4.96 30.95
N GLU A 101 -3.40 5.87 31.37
CA GLU A 101 -3.53 7.31 31.14
C GLU A 101 -3.49 7.65 29.67
N ILE A 102 -2.62 6.98 28.89
CA ILE A 102 -2.54 7.14 27.44
C ILE A 102 -3.81 6.59 26.78
N HIS A 103 -4.27 5.41 27.19
CA HIS A 103 -5.51 4.83 26.64
C HIS A 103 -6.76 5.67 26.95
N GLN A 104 -6.80 6.36 28.11
CA GLN A 104 -7.88 7.28 28.47
C GLN A 104 -7.89 8.55 27.63
N SER A 105 -6.71 9.08 27.28
CA SER A 105 -6.57 10.28 26.47
C SER A 105 -6.66 10.02 24.95
N HIS A 106 -6.43 8.78 24.52
CA HIS A 106 -6.40 8.35 23.12
C HIS A 106 -7.20 7.07 22.93
N GLU A 107 -8.53 7.17 22.96
CA GLU A 107 -9.45 6.01 22.98
C GLU A 107 -9.31 5.05 21.79
N TRP A 108 -8.82 5.52 20.64
CA TRP A 108 -8.68 4.71 19.42
C TRP A 108 -7.43 3.84 19.40
N ILE A 109 -6.45 4.10 20.28
CA ILE A 109 -5.17 3.39 20.30
C ILE A 109 -5.35 1.89 20.63
N LYS A 110 -6.38 1.54 21.40
CA LYS A 110 -6.74 0.15 21.75
C LYS A 110 -7.11 -0.73 20.55
N TYR A 111 -7.43 -0.14 19.40
CA TYR A 111 -7.75 -0.84 18.16
C TYR A 111 -6.54 -1.03 17.24
N THR A 112 -5.34 -0.74 17.73
CA THR A 112 -4.13 -0.71 16.93
C THR A 112 -3.01 -1.50 17.58
N CYS A 113 -2.13 -2.10 16.75
CA CYS A 113 -0.79 -2.49 17.18
C CYS A 113 0.16 -1.36 16.77
N PRO A 114 0.60 -0.49 17.71
CA PRO A 114 1.45 0.64 17.39
C PRO A 114 2.89 0.23 17.10
N TYR A 115 3.60 1.07 16.37
CA TYR A 115 5.03 0.92 16.08
C TYR A 115 5.85 1.78 17.04
N GLU A 116 7.04 1.28 17.39
CA GLU A 116 7.99 2.00 18.26
C GLU A 116 8.55 3.24 17.58
N ASP A 117 8.91 3.09 16.28
CA ASP A 117 9.41 4.18 15.44
C ASP A 117 8.55 4.36 14.20
N VAL A 118 8.57 5.56 13.64
CA VAL A 118 7.90 5.89 12.39
C VAL A 118 8.48 5.09 11.22
N LEU A 119 7.62 4.44 10.44
CA LEU A 119 7.99 3.83 9.17
C LEU A 119 7.93 4.85 8.03
N TRP A 120 8.93 4.79 7.17
CA TRP A 120 9.02 5.54 5.92
C TRP A 120 9.90 4.79 4.93
N ALA A 121 9.85 5.18 3.68
CA ALA A 121 10.71 4.65 2.64
C ALA A 121 11.18 5.75 1.69
N VAL A 122 12.31 5.54 1.06
CA VAL A 122 12.76 6.30 -0.11
C VAL A 122 12.45 5.47 -1.35
N VAL A 123 11.94 6.10 -2.38
CA VAL A 123 11.72 5.47 -3.69
C VAL A 123 12.66 6.12 -4.69
N ASP A 124 13.61 5.34 -5.19
CA ASP A 124 14.53 5.74 -6.24
C ASP A 124 14.00 5.27 -7.61
N ILE A 125 14.00 6.16 -8.58
CA ILE A 125 13.55 5.89 -9.96
C ILE A 125 14.70 6.17 -10.90
N ASP A 126 15.28 5.13 -11.48
CA ASP A 126 16.29 5.24 -12.52
C ASP A 126 15.64 5.08 -13.89
N LEU A 127 15.37 6.21 -14.54
CA LEU A 127 14.77 6.23 -15.89
C LEU A 127 15.70 5.64 -16.96
N SER A 128 17.01 5.73 -16.75
CA SER A 128 18.01 5.22 -17.72
C SER A 128 18.06 3.68 -17.69
N LYS A 129 17.97 3.08 -16.51
CA LYS A 129 17.92 1.64 -16.33
C LYS A 129 16.51 1.10 -16.33
N ARG A 130 15.49 1.97 -16.36
CA ARG A 130 14.07 1.61 -16.23
C ARG A 130 13.83 0.75 -14.99
N ASN A 131 14.24 1.22 -13.83
CA ASN A 131 14.15 0.51 -12.57
C ASN A 131 13.61 1.38 -11.45
N ILE A 132 12.81 0.80 -10.57
CA ILE A 132 12.37 1.40 -9.32
C ILE A 132 12.95 0.59 -8.17
N GLU A 133 13.44 1.29 -7.15
CA GLU A 133 13.89 0.70 -5.89
C GLU A 133 13.17 1.36 -4.72
N ILE A 134 12.63 0.57 -3.80
CA ILE A 134 12.09 1.03 -2.53
C ILE A 134 13.09 0.66 -1.44
N HIS A 135 13.58 1.66 -0.74
CA HIS A 135 14.45 1.51 0.43
C HIS A 135 13.63 1.81 1.67
N GLY A 136 13.11 0.76 2.29
CA GLY A 136 12.27 0.86 3.48
C GLY A 136 13.04 0.67 4.77
N ARG A 137 12.30 0.56 5.87
CA ARG A 137 12.88 0.29 7.19
C ARG A 137 11.98 -0.63 8.00
N ARG A 138 12.55 -1.22 9.04
CA ARG A 138 11.85 -2.03 10.04
C ARG A 138 11.90 -1.33 11.40
N THR A 139 10.86 -1.51 12.19
CA THR A 139 10.78 -1.14 13.60
C THR A 139 10.22 -2.31 14.41
N LYS A 140 9.73 -2.04 15.62
CA LYS A 140 9.14 -3.03 16.52
C LYS A 140 7.72 -2.65 16.89
N TRP A 141 7.00 -3.60 17.47
CA TRP A 141 5.70 -3.34 18.08
C TRP A 141 5.85 -2.69 19.45
N VAL A 142 4.97 -1.77 19.77
CA VAL A 142 4.73 -1.37 21.16
C VAL A 142 3.64 -2.29 21.71
N GLY A 143 4.00 -3.13 22.70
CA GLY A 143 3.09 -4.11 23.27
C GLY A 143 2.89 -5.36 22.41
N ALA A 144 1.67 -5.89 22.36
CA ALA A 144 1.36 -7.13 21.68
C ALA A 144 1.44 -7.00 20.16
N SER A 145 2.02 -8.00 19.50
CA SER A 145 1.97 -8.14 18.03
C SER A 145 0.63 -8.75 17.58
N PRO A 146 0.24 -8.65 16.30
CA PRO A 146 -0.92 -9.36 15.76
C PRO A 146 -0.90 -10.86 16.02
N THR A 147 0.28 -11.49 15.99
CA THR A 147 0.44 -12.92 16.31
C THR A 147 0.21 -13.20 17.80
N ALA A 148 0.68 -12.33 18.68
CA ALA A 148 0.45 -12.46 20.13
C ALA A 148 -1.03 -12.23 20.49
N LEU A 149 -1.78 -11.53 19.65
CA LEU A 149 -3.23 -11.34 19.76
C LEU A 149 -4.02 -12.46 19.07
N GLU A 150 -3.35 -13.50 18.59
CA GLU A 150 -3.98 -14.63 17.89
C GLU A 150 -4.79 -14.22 16.64
N MET A 151 -4.42 -13.12 16.01
CA MET A 151 -5.08 -12.68 14.77
C MET A 151 -4.92 -13.74 13.68
N PRO A 152 -5.96 -14.02 12.89
CA PRO A 152 -5.86 -14.91 11.73
C PRO A 152 -4.72 -14.51 10.79
N ALA A 153 -4.06 -15.50 10.19
CA ALA A 153 -3.01 -15.23 9.20
C ALA A 153 -3.55 -14.34 8.06
N PRO A 154 -2.73 -13.44 7.52
CA PRO A 154 -3.13 -12.63 6.37
C PRO A 154 -3.35 -13.53 5.14
N LYS A 155 -4.18 -13.07 4.21
CA LYS A 155 -4.47 -13.80 2.95
C LYS A 155 -3.24 -13.94 2.04
N TRP A 156 -2.26 -13.08 2.20
CA TRP A 156 -1.03 -13.06 1.39
C TRP A 156 0.06 -13.91 2.02
N PRO A 157 0.82 -14.65 1.21
CA PRO A 157 1.81 -15.60 1.71
C PRO A 157 3.10 -14.97 2.21
N GLU A 158 3.32 -13.68 1.96
CA GLU A 158 4.55 -13.00 2.35
C GLU A 158 4.66 -12.93 3.88
N PRO A 159 5.81 -13.30 4.45
CA PRO A 159 5.95 -13.44 5.91
C PRO A 159 5.82 -12.11 6.66
N ASP A 160 6.13 -10.99 6.01
CA ASP A 160 6.20 -9.67 6.62
C ASP A 160 5.00 -8.77 6.28
N VAL A 161 3.92 -9.31 5.70
CA VAL A 161 2.76 -8.51 5.26
C VAL A 161 2.18 -7.64 6.38
N ARG A 162 2.04 -8.19 7.59
CA ARG A 162 1.55 -7.47 8.79
C ARG A 162 2.67 -7.12 9.78
N SER A 163 3.92 -7.15 9.36
CA SER A 163 5.04 -6.77 10.22
C SER A 163 5.24 -5.25 10.23
N PRO A 164 5.86 -4.69 11.28
CA PRO A 164 6.19 -3.27 11.35
C PRO A 164 7.41 -2.97 10.46
N VAL A 165 7.21 -3.08 9.14
CA VAL A 165 8.25 -2.93 8.12
C VAL A 165 7.67 -2.35 6.83
N ILE A 166 8.47 -1.56 6.14
CA ILE A 166 8.39 -1.37 4.69
C ILE A 166 9.62 -2.08 4.12
N SER A 167 9.40 -3.14 3.34
CA SER A 167 10.48 -3.94 2.78
C SER A 167 11.21 -3.22 1.66
N ASN A 168 12.51 -3.50 1.52
CA ASN A 168 13.22 -3.16 0.30
C ASN A 168 12.66 -3.96 -0.86
N ARG A 169 12.40 -3.30 -1.97
CA ARG A 169 11.82 -3.90 -3.17
C ARG A 169 12.42 -3.27 -4.41
N SER A 170 12.42 -4.01 -5.51
CA SER A 170 12.92 -3.50 -6.79
C SER A 170 12.17 -4.17 -7.93
N TRP A 171 11.89 -3.42 -8.99
CA TRP A 171 11.34 -3.95 -10.24
C TRP A 171 11.74 -3.10 -11.45
N ALA A 172 11.82 -3.74 -12.60
CA ALA A 172 11.98 -3.07 -13.88
C ALA A 172 10.62 -2.67 -14.49
N PHE A 173 10.61 -1.63 -15.35
CA PHE A 173 9.42 -1.15 -16.04
C PHE A 173 9.68 -0.81 -17.52
#